data_4118cfdea9c79e56ddd4f707f00078fd
#
_entry.id   4118cfdea9c79e56ddd4f707f00078fd
#
_cell.length_a   1.000
_cell.length_b   1.000
_cell.length_c   1.000
_cell.angle_alpha   90.00
_cell.angle_beta   90.00
_cell.angle_gamma   90.00
#
_symmetry.space_group_name_H-M   'P 1'
#
loop_
_entity.id
_entity.type
_entity.pdbx_description
1 polymer ?
#
loop_
_entity_poly.entity_id
_entity_poly.type
_entity_poly.pdbx_seq_one_letter_code
_entity_poly.pdbx_strand_id
1 'polypeptide(L)'
;MPIPVHALAHSPLTIDALDEFLALPTAPHVLDDSEALDLEVRKRGWAWEDLVQDSFRTGHGHVLCTDGLTPFGVPDARSFLVFGEVYPVDPEDEEMDNGTWLYGVVDDWQKLPGWSGRRPCTDQDCEAVLEQAARTMTDRLGRGPERTVPSSAAIATGPALTHRVWRTPTHALVLGPASDNGPYGYLTHLQLSCTPLSCAPDLPPADDTDGLERWINAHVDW
;
A
#
# COMPACT_ATOMS: atom_id res chain seq x y z
N MET A 1 7.50 -5.98 -28.48
CA MET A 1 7.75 -6.33 -27.07
C MET A 1 6.53 -7.05 -26.57
N PRO A 2 6.65 -8.17 -25.87
CA PRO A 2 5.51 -8.79 -25.22
C PRO A 2 4.89 -7.77 -24.25
N ILE A 3 3.58 -7.77 -24.13
CA ILE A 3 2.87 -6.95 -23.13
C ILE A 3 3.24 -7.53 -21.76
N PRO A 4 3.68 -6.73 -20.79
CA PRO A 4 3.94 -7.22 -19.45
C PRO A 4 2.70 -7.93 -18.92
N VAL A 5 2.89 -9.13 -18.38
CA VAL A 5 1.80 -9.91 -17.80
C VAL A 5 2.00 -9.96 -16.29
N HIS A 6 0.93 -9.67 -15.56
CA HIS A 6 0.93 -9.68 -14.11
C HIS A 6 -0.24 -10.52 -13.59
N ALA A 7 -0.15 -10.91 -12.33
CA ALA A 7 -1.29 -11.36 -11.54
C ALA A 7 -1.56 -10.29 -10.47
N LEU A 8 -2.81 -9.96 -10.25
CA LEU A 8 -3.25 -8.92 -9.33
C LEU A 8 -4.23 -9.50 -8.32
N ALA A 9 -3.96 -9.30 -7.04
CA ALA A 9 -4.94 -9.43 -5.97
C ALA A 9 -5.25 -8.02 -5.43
N HIS A 10 -6.51 -7.70 -5.19
CA HIS A 10 -6.86 -6.38 -4.66
C HIS A 10 -8.18 -6.38 -3.90
N SER A 11 -8.30 -5.44 -2.95
CA SER A 11 -9.53 -5.07 -2.26
C SER A 11 -9.81 -3.58 -2.51
N PRO A 12 -11.03 -3.19 -2.90
CA PRO A 12 -11.33 -1.78 -3.16
C PRO A 12 -11.13 -0.91 -1.91
N LEU A 13 -10.39 0.20 -2.06
CA LEU A 13 -10.30 1.19 -0.98
C LEU A 13 -11.64 1.90 -0.84
N THR A 14 -12.30 1.71 0.30
CA THR A 14 -13.59 2.35 0.63
C THR A 14 -13.38 3.59 1.51
N ILE A 15 -14.41 4.45 1.61
CA ILE A 15 -14.39 5.61 2.51
C ILE A 15 -14.25 5.15 3.97
N ASP A 16 -14.93 4.08 4.37
CA ASP A 16 -14.87 3.55 5.74
C ASP A 16 -13.46 3.02 6.07
N ALA A 17 -12.82 2.30 5.14
CA ALA A 17 -11.43 1.85 5.31
C ALA A 17 -10.44 3.02 5.39
N LEU A 18 -10.67 4.06 4.57
CA LEU A 18 -9.86 5.27 4.60
C LEU A 18 -10.04 6.03 5.92
N ASP A 19 -11.27 6.13 6.43
CA ASP A 19 -11.56 6.76 7.72
C ASP A 19 -10.92 5.98 8.88
N GLU A 20 -10.99 4.65 8.87
CA GLU A 20 -10.29 3.80 9.83
C GLU A 20 -8.78 4.06 9.81
N PHE A 21 -8.17 4.11 8.63
CA PHE A 21 -6.74 4.35 8.45
C PHE A 21 -6.32 5.75 8.91
N LEU A 22 -7.05 6.79 8.53
CA LEU A 22 -6.75 8.16 8.91
C LEU A 22 -7.04 8.47 10.39
N ALA A 23 -7.80 7.62 11.07
CA ALA A 23 -8.08 7.71 12.50
C ALA A 23 -7.07 6.95 13.38
N LEU A 24 -5.97 6.46 12.82
CA LEU A 24 -4.90 5.84 13.60
C LEU A 24 -4.38 6.80 14.67
N PRO A 25 -4.10 6.31 15.90
CA PRO A 25 -3.64 7.16 16.98
C PRO A 25 -2.30 7.82 16.64
N THR A 26 -2.24 9.13 16.78
CA THR A 26 -1.00 9.93 16.67
C THR A 26 -0.34 10.19 18.04
N ALA A 27 -1.05 9.88 19.13
CA ALA A 27 -0.52 10.05 20.48
C ALA A 27 0.21 8.79 20.96
N PRO A 28 1.31 8.92 21.71
CA PRO A 28 2.01 7.79 22.27
C PRO A 28 1.05 6.89 23.07
N HIS A 29 0.93 5.65 22.67
CA HIS A 29 0.21 4.63 23.40
C HIS A 29 1.17 3.47 23.64
N VAL A 30 1.83 3.48 24.79
CA VAL A 30 2.77 2.44 25.14
C VAL A 30 1.98 1.17 25.45
N LEU A 31 2.12 0.19 24.60
CA LEU A 31 1.67 -1.17 24.87
C LEU A 31 2.85 -1.90 25.54
N ASP A 32 2.68 -2.22 26.82
CA ASP A 32 3.76 -2.73 27.67
C ASP A 32 4.23 -4.14 27.28
N ASP A 33 3.41 -4.88 26.54
CA ASP A 33 3.72 -6.23 26.07
C ASP A 33 2.86 -6.67 24.87
N SER A 34 3.18 -7.85 24.33
CA SER A 34 2.46 -8.44 23.18
C SER A 34 1.00 -8.78 23.49
N GLU A 35 0.65 -9.10 24.73
CA GLU A 35 -0.72 -9.42 25.13
C GLU A 35 -1.61 -8.15 25.10
N ALA A 36 -1.05 -7.01 25.50
CA ALA A 36 -1.73 -5.72 25.39
C ALA A 36 -1.94 -5.32 23.91
N LEU A 37 -0.97 -5.56 23.05
CA LEU A 37 -1.09 -5.36 21.61
C LEU A 37 -2.19 -6.23 21.00
N ASP A 38 -2.19 -7.51 21.29
CA ASP A 38 -3.21 -8.45 20.82
C ASP A 38 -4.62 -8.07 21.27
N LEU A 39 -4.74 -7.57 22.50
CA LEU A 39 -6.02 -7.10 23.02
C LEU A 39 -6.52 -5.86 22.25
N GLU A 40 -5.64 -4.92 21.97
CA GLU A 40 -5.98 -3.71 21.23
C GLU A 40 -6.34 -4.00 19.76
N VAL A 41 -5.60 -4.89 19.11
CA VAL A 41 -5.89 -5.40 17.76
C VAL A 41 -7.30 -6.00 17.71
N ARG A 42 -7.63 -6.90 18.66
CA ARG A 42 -8.96 -7.52 18.75
C ARG A 42 -10.08 -6.53 19.05
N LYS A 43 -9.87 -5.53 19.92
CA LYS A 43 -10.86 -4.48 20.19
C LYS A 43 -11.25 -3.67 18.98
N ARG A 44 -10.33 -3.51 18.00
CA ARG A 44 -10.58 -2.82 16.73
C ARG A 44 -11.22 -3.73 15.68
N GLY A 45 -11.41 -5.02 15.98
CA GLY A 45 -11.86 -5.99 15.00
C GLY A 45 -10.78 -6.36 13.98
N TRP A 46 -9.52 -6.11 14.31
CA TRP A 46 -8.38 -6.45 13.50
C TRP A 46 -7.86 -7.86 13.80
N ALA A 47 -7.00 -8.36 12.93
CA ALA A 47 -6.28 -9.60 13.09
C ALA A 47 -4.81 -9.43 12.64
N TRP A 48 -3.92 -10.32 13.08
CA TRP A 48 -2.61 -10.46 12.47
C TRP A 48 -2.79 -10.94 11.03
N GLU A 49 -1.92 -10.47 10.13
CA GLU A 49 -1.93 -10.87 8.73
C GLU A 49 -0.84 -11.91 8.48
N ASP A 50 -1.16 -12.95 7.72
CA ASP A 50 -0.26 -14.06 7.45
C ASP A 50 0.42 -13.97 6.07
N LEU A 51 -0.16 -13.23 5.12
CA LEU A 51 0.36 -13.10 3.75
C LEU A 51 1.41 -11.99 3.62
N VAL A 52 1.34 -10.98 4.50
CA VAL A 52 2.34 -9.90 4.59
C VAL A 52 2.93 -9.92 5.99
N GLN A 53 4.23 -10.14 6.07
CA GLN A 53 4.93 -10.27 7.34
C GLN A 53 4.80 -8.98 8.18
N ASP A 54 4.68 -9.13 9.49
CA ASP A 54 4.68 -8.03 10.45
C ASP A 54 3.57 -6.98 10.22
N SER A 55 2.40 -7.43 9.80
CA SER A 55 1.29 -6.58 9.45
C SER A 55 -0.03 -6.99 10.10
N PHE A 56 -1.05 -6.15 9.93
CA PHE A 56 -2.39 -6.36 10.49
C PHE A 56 -3.43 -6.30 9.38
N ARG A 57 -4.44 -7.16 9.47
CA ARG A 57 -5.65 -7.02 8.69
C ARG A 57 -6.65 -6.14 9.44
N THR A 58 -7.03 -5.02 8.84
CA THR A 58 -7.97 -4.05 9.40
C THR A 58 -9.40 -4.59 9.43
N GLY A 59 -10.31 -3.90 10.10
CA GLY A 59 -11.73 -4.25 10.14
C GLY A 59 -12.42 -4.26 8.78
N HIS A 60 -11.85 -3.56 7.79
CA HIS A 60 -12.32 -3.53 6.40
C HIS A 60 -11.54 -4.46 5.46
N GLY A 61 -10.65 -5.31 6.01
CA GLY A 61 -9.97 -6.36 5.26
C GLY A 61 -8.70 -5.94 4.52
N HIS A 62 -8.26 -4.68 4.65
CA HIS A 62 -7.00 -4.19 4.09
C HIS A 62 -5.82 -4.54 4.99
N VAL A 63 -4.62 -4.55 4.43
CA VAL A 63 -3.39 -4.83 5.19
C VAL A 63 -2.78 -3.52 5.66
N LEU A 64 -2.53 -3.42 6.96
CA LEU A 64 -1.88 -2.28 7.61
C LEU A 64 -0.47 -2.64 8.05
N CYS A 65 0.50 -1.94 7.52
CA CYS A 65 1.90 -1.98 7.94
C CYS A 65 2.29 -0.66 8.58
N THR A 66 3.28 -0.67 9.46
CA THR A 66 3.79 0.55 10.12
C THR A 66 5.27 0.45 10.38
N ASP A 67 5.96 1.58 10.39
CA ASP A 67 7.30 1.62 10.95
C ASP A 67 7.28 1.11 12.41
N GLY A 68 8.11 0.12 12.72
CA GLY A 68 8.28 -0.37 14.09
C GLY A 68 7.25 -1.38 14.58
N LEU A 69 6.51 -2.05 13.68
CA LEU A 69 5.64 -3.19 13.99
C LEU A 69 4.42 -2.90 14.88
N THR A 70 4.08 -1.65 15.11
CA THR A 70 2.92 -1.30 15.94
C THR A 70 2.20 -0.08 15.38
N PRO A 71 0.90 -0.19 15.05
CA PRO A 71 0.10 0.94 14.60
C PRO A 71 -0.28 1.89 15.74
N PHE A 72 0.20 1.62 16.95
CA PHE A 72 -0.17 2.36 18.14
C PHE A 72 1.07 2.97 18.80
N GLY A 73 1.10 4.28 18.92
CA GLY A 73 1.94 4.94 19.89
C GLY A 73 3.32 5.36 19.46
N VAL A 74 3.67 5.30 18.19
CA VAL A 74 4.86 5.96 17.66
C VAL A 74 4.41 7.21 16.90
N PRO A 75 4.51 8.42 17.48
CA PRO A 75 3.92 9.64 16.91
C PRO A 75 4.43 10.00 15.52
N ASP A 76 5.66 9.61 15.22
CA ASP A 76 6.35 9.93 13.97
C ASP A 76 6.43 8.73 13.02
N ALA A 77 5.79 7.60 13.36
CA ALA A 77 5.77 6.42 12.50
C ALA A 77 4.93 6.68 11.23
N ARG A 78 5.44 6.20 10.12
CA ARG A 78 4.66 6.11 8.89
C ARG A 78 3.73 4.90 8.98
N SER A 79 2.60 5.00 8.30
CA SER A 79 1.64 3.90 8.18
C SER A 79 1.33 3.67 6.71
N PHE A 80 1.09 2.41 6.36
CA PHE A 80 0.87 1.98 4.98
C PHE A 80 -0.36 1.07 4.93
N LEU A 81 -1.35 1.46 4.14
CA LEU A 81 -2.54 0.65 3.90
C LEU A 81 -2.41 0.00 2.54
N VAL A 82 -2.08 -1.29 2.53
CA VAL A 82 -1.98 -2.10 1.32
C VAL A 82 -3.37 -2.60 0.94
N PHE A 83 -3.78 -2.33 -0.29
CA PHE A 83 -5.06 -2.73 -0.85
C PHE A 83 -4.92 -3.48 -2.19
N GLY A 84 -3.71 -3.74 -2.62
CA GLY A 84 -3.42 -4.55 -3.80
C GLY A 84 -2.00 -5.09 -3.80
N GLU A 85 -1.85 -6.26 -4.38
CA GLU A 85 -0.60 -6.98 -4.58
C GLU A 85 -0.46 -7.34 -6.06
N VAL A 86 0.65 -6.96 -6.67
CA VAL A 86 0.95 -7.25 -8.07
C VAL A 86 2.14 -8.20 -8.12
N TYR A 87 1.91 -9.35 -8.73
CA TYR A 87 2.90 -10.40 -8.91
C TYR A 87 3.36 -10.40 -10.37
N PRO A 88 4.67 -10.36 -10.63
CA PRO A 88 5.18 -10.51 -12.00
C PRO A 88 4.90 -11.94 -12.48
N VAL A 89 4.48 -12.07 -13.72
CA VAL A 89 4.31 -13.35 -14.40
C VAL A 89 5.17 -13.33 -15.65
N ASP A 90 6.13 -14.23 -15.74
CA ASP A 90 6.86 -14.48 -16.99
C ASP A 90 6.19 -15.64 -17.72
N PRO A 91 5.50 -15.40 -18.86
CA PRO A 91 4.84 -16.44 -19.61
C PRO A 91 5.82 -17.43 -20.28
N GLU A 92 7.13 -17.14 -20.31
CA GLU A 92 8.16 -18.03 -20.81
C GLU A 92 8.79 -18.88 -19.68
N ASP A 93 8.48 -18.57 -18.41
CA ASP A 93 8.91 -19.35 -17.27
C ASP A 93 7.86 -20.41 -16.90
N GLU A 94 8.14 -21.66 -17.29
CA GLU A 94 7.23 -22.78 -17.03
C GLU A 94 6.98 -22.99 -15.51
N GLU A 95 7.91 -22.61 -14.65
CA GLU A 95 7.73 -22.68 -13.21
C GLU A 95 6.78 -21.57 -12.71
N MET A 96 6.80 -20.38 -13.32
CA MET A 96 5.85 -19.33 -13.03
C MET A 96 4.48 -19.61 -13.64
N ASP A 97 4.39 -20.14 -14.86
CA ASP A 97 3.13 -20.45 -15.53
C ASP A 97 2.42 -21.65 -14.85
N ASN A 98 3.16 -22.69 -14.48
CA ASN A 98 2.67 -23.80 -13.69
C ASN A 98 2.76 -23.55 -12.19
N GLY A 99 3.30 -22.44 -11.79
CA GLY A 99 3.68 -22.12 -10.43
C GLY A 99 2.47 -22.10 -9.50
N THR A 100 2.30 -23.19 -8.80
CA THR A 100 1.44 -23.26 -7.62
C THR A 100 1.77 -22.16 -6.62
N TRP A 101 2.94 -21.52 -6.76
CA TRP A 101 3.41 -20.54 -5.79
C TRP A 101 2.83 -19.12 -6.00
N LEU A 102 3.09 -18.44 -7.12
CA LEU A 102 2.57 -17.08 -7.34
C LEU A 102 1.06 -17.07 -7.58
N TYR A 103 0.56 -18.01 -8.38
CA TYR A 103 -0.89 -18.13 -8.56
C TYR A 103 -1.59 -18.61 -7.29
N GLY A 104 -0.93 -19.43 -6.47
CA GLY A 104 -1.44 -19.86 -5.17
C GLY A 104 -1.63 -18.70 -4.22
N VAL A 105 -0.71 -17.72 -4.19
CA VAL A 105 -0.84 -16.54 -3.33
C VAL A 105 -2.03 -15.66 -3.75
N VAL A 106 -2.26 -15.46 -5.06
CA VAL A 106 -3.46 -14.75 -5.55
C VAL A 106 -4.74 -15.48 -5.13
N ASP A 107 -4.74 -16.82 -5.20
CA ASP A 107 -5.87 -17.63 -4.74
C ASP A 107 -6.07 -17.57 -3.22
N ASP A 108 -4.99 -17.39 -2.45
CA ASP A 108 -5.07 -17.20 -1.00
C ASP A 108 -5.67 -15.84 -0.66
N TRP A 109 -5.27 -14.77 -1.36
CA TRP A 109 -5.92 -13.46 -1.23
C TRP A 109 -7.42 -13.53 -1.50
N GLN A 110 -7.85 -14.24 -2.55
CA GLN A 110 -9.26 -14.37 -2.91
C GLN A 110 -10.12 -15.07 -1.84
N LYS A 111 -9.50 -15.80 -0.91
CA LYS A 111 -10.22 -16.40 0.23
C LYS A 111 -10.56 -15.38 1.30
N LEU A 112 -9.89 -14.21 1.29
CA LEU A 112 -10.13 -13.15 2.24
C LEU A 112 -11.35 -12.32 1.85
N PRO A 113 -12.19 -11.93 2.80
CA PRO A 113 -13.36 -11.09 2.53
C PRO A 113 -12.98 -9.77 1.85
N GLY A 114 -13.64 -9.43 0.76
CA GLY A 114 -13.42 -8.19 0.01
C GLY A 114 -12.29 -8.24 -1.01
N TRP A 115 -11.43 -9.25 -0.99
CA TRP A 115 -10.37 -9.42 -1.96
C TRP A 115 -10.83 -10.17 -3.21
N SER A 116 -10.30 -9.75 -4.33
CA SER A 116 -10.49 -10.38 -5.64
C SER A 116 -9.15 -10.53 -6.33
N GLY A 117 -9.03 -11.57 -7.13
CA GLY A 117 -7.83 -11.83 -7.91
C GLY A 117 -8.13 -11.80 -9.40
N ARG A 118 -7.14 -11.38 -10.16
CA ARG A 118 -7.18 -11.35 -11.61
C ARG A 118 -5.85 -11.82 -12.19
N ARG A 119 -5.92 -12.76 -13.11
CA ARG A 119 -4.76 -13.24 -13.87
C ARG A 119 -5.20 -13.76 -15.26
N PRO A 120 -4.51 -13.37 -16.33
CA PRO A 120 -3.49 -12.33 -16.35
C PRO A 120 -4.11 -10.94 -16.14
N CYS A 121 -3.29 -9.98 -15.75
CA CYS A 121 -3.65 -8.55 -15.71
C CYS A 121 -2.57 -7.70 -16.41
N THR A 122 -2.92 -6.49 -16.76
CA THR A 122 -2.05 -5.53 -17.42
C THR A 122 -1.74 -4.34 -16.50
N ASP A 123 -0.75 -3.52 -16.87
CA ASP A 123 -0.47 -2.25 -16.19
C ASP A 123 -1.75 -1.39 -16.09
N GLN A 124 -2.58 -1.40 -17.16
CA GLN A 124 -3.84 -0.66 -17.17
C GLN A 124 -4.85 -1.19 -16.15
N ASP A 125 -4.88 -2.50 -15.91
CA ASP A 125 -5.75 -3.09 -14.88
C ASP A 125 -5.30 -2.67 -13.48
N CYS A 126 -3.99 -2.66 -13.22
CA CYS A 126 -3.40 -2.19 -11.96
C CYS A 126 -3.66 -0.69 -11.76
N GLU A 127 -3.44 0.12 -12.82
CA GLU A 127 -3.71 1.56 -12.77
C GLU A 127 -5.20 1.87 -12.51
N ALA A 128 -6.11 1.06 -13.05
CA ALA A 128 -7.54 1.22 -12.79
C ALA A 128 -7.91 1.03 -11.30
N VAL A 129 -7.21 0.13 -10.59
CA VAL A 129 -7.36 -0.02 -9.13
C VAL A 129 -6.87 1.23 -8.40
N LEU A 130 -5.70 1.77 -8.77
CA LEU A 130 -5.18 3.02 -8.21
C LEU A 130 -6.07 4.21 -8.52
N GLU A 131 -6.63 4.31 -9.72
CA GLU A 131 -7.58 5.37 -10.07
C GLU A 131 -8.87 5.30 -9.26
N GLN A 132 -9.37 4.10 -8.97
CA GLN A 132 -10.53 3.94 -8.10
C GLN A 132 -10.21 4.39 -6.68
N ALA A 133 -9.06 4.00 -6.13
CA ALA A 133 -8.60 4.46 -4.82
C ALA A 133 -8.41 5.98 -4.79
N ALA A 134 -7.86 6.58 -5.86
CA ALA A 134 -7.70 8.03 -5.98
C ALA A 134 -9.03 8.78 -6.00
N ARG A 135 -10.08 8.21 -6.60
CA ARG A 135 -11.44 8.77 -6.52
C ARG A 135 -11.96 8.77 -5.09
N THR A 136 -11.82 7.65 -4.38
CA THR A 136 -12.20 7.55 -2.95
C THR A 136 -11.46 8.58 -2.10
N MET A 137 -10.15 8.75 -2.33
CA MET A 137 -9.34 9.78 -1.66
C MET A 137 -9.84 11.19 -1.97
N THR A 138 -10.11 11.50 -3.24
CA THR A 138 -10.60 12.80 -3.68
C THR A 138 -11.96 13.12 -3.07
N ASP A 139 -12.89 12.17 -3.07
CA ASP A 139 -14.21 12.30 -2.48
C ASP A 139 -14.12 12.55 -0.96
N ARG A 140 -13.27 11.81 -0.28
CA ARG A 140 -13.07 11.96 1.17
C ARG A 140 -12.39 13.27 1.57
N LEU A 141 -11.38 13.69 0.82
CA LEU A 141 -10.61 14.90 1.10
C LEU A 141 -11.22 16.18 0.52
N GLY A 142 -12.21 16.05 -0.38
CA GLY A 142 -12.84 17.18 -1.08
C GLY A 142 -11.93 17.89 -2.08
N ARG A 143 -10.80 17.27 -2.45
CA ARG A 143 -9.84 17.84 -3.42
C ARG A 143 -9.00 16.75 -4.09
N GLY A 144 -8.58 17.00 -5.31
CA GLY A 144 -7.66 16.14 -6.05
C GLY A 144 -6.22 16.17 -5.51
N PRO A 145 -5.34 15.30 -6.06
CA PRO A 145 -3.94 15.27 -5.69
C PRO A 145 -3.20 16.58 -6.05
N GLU A 146 -2.25 16.96 -5.23
CA GLU A 146 -1.37 18.13 -5.47
C GLU A 146 -0.29 17.81 -6.52
N ARG A 147 0.11 16.54 -6.60
CA ARG A 147 1.06 16.01 -7.59
C ARG A 147 0.56 14.67 -8.12
N THR A 148 0.83 14.45 -9.39
CA THR A 148 0.62 13.16 -10.07
C THR A 148 1.83 12.91 -10.94
N VAL A 149 2.55 11.82 -10.69
CA VAL A 149 3.80 11.49 -11.39
C VAL A 149 3.86 10.01 -11.71
N PRO A 150 4.42 9.61 -12.86
CA PRO A 150 4.72 8.22 -13.14
C PRO A 150 5.65 7.64 -12.07
N SER A 151 5.44 6.39 -11.68
CA SER A 151 6.39 5.67 -10.85
C SER A 151 7.67 5.38 -11.63
N SER A 152 8.81 5.45 -10.96
CA SER A 152 10.10 5.06 -11.53
C SER A 152 10.50 3.66 -11.05
N ALA A 153 11.42 3.03 -11.78
CA ALA A 153 12.01 1.74 -11.40
C ALA A 153 12.85 1.81 -10.11
N ALA A 154 13.20 3.02 -9.64
CA ALA A 154 13.86 3.22 -8.36
C ALA A 154 12.90 3.06 -7.16
N ILE A 155 11.59 3.23 -7.40
CA ILE A 155 10.56 3.12 -6.35
C ILE A 155 9.86 1.75 -6.42
N ALA A 156 9.51 1.31 -7.63
CA ALA A 156 8.86 0.02 -7.83
C ALA A 156 9.26 -0.58 -9.19
N THR A 157 9.65 -1.84 -9.19
CA THR A 157 10.07 -2.56 -10.41
C THR A 157 8.93 -3.21 -11.15
N GLY A 158 7.72 -3.13 -10.63
CA GLY A 158 6.50 -3.70 -11.18
C GLY A 158 5.95 -2.95 -12.40
N PRO A 159 4.62 -2.98 -12.60
CA PRO A 159 3.97 -2.31 -13.72
C PRO A 159 4.21 -0.79 -13.74
N ALA A 160 4.11 -0.19 -14.92
CA ALA A 160 4.21 1.26 -15.09
C ALA A 160 2.94 1.94 -14.53
N LEU A 161 3.02 2.41 -13.31
CA LEU A 161 1.92 2.99 -12.55
C LEU A 161 2.20 4.45 -12.15
N THR A 162 1.23 5.05 -11.46
CA THR A 162 1.26 6.48 -11.14
C THR A 162 1.15 6.72 -9.64
N HIS A 163 2.04 7.54 -9.09
CA HIS A 163 1.93 8.08 -7.74
C HIS A 163 1.07 9.34 -7.71
N ARG A 164 0.26 9.48 -6.66
CA ARG A 164 -0.59 10.64 -6.40
C ARG A 164 -0.37 11.12 -4.98
N VAL A 165 -0.12 12.40 -4.82
CA VAL A 165 0.26 13.02 -3.54
C VAL A 165 -0.81 14.00 -3.08
N TRP A 166 -1.21 13.88 -1.81
CA TRP A 166 -2.01 14.85 -1.08
C TRP A 166 -1.29 15.25 0.20
N ARG A 167 -1.56 16.45 0.70
CA ARG A 167 -1.14 16.86 2.04
C ARG A 167 -2.33 17.39 2.81
N THR A 168 -2.58 16.84 3.98
CA THR A 168 -3.52 17.39 4.95
C THR A 168 -2.79 18.38 5.87
N PRO A 169 -3.45 19.06 6.81
CA PRO A 169 -2.75 19.88 7.81
C PRO A 169 -1.76 19.10 8.69
N THR A 170 -1.87 17.79 8.76
CA THR A 170 -1.11 16.94 9.68
C THR A 170 -0.29 15.84 9.00
N HIS A 171 -0.63 15.45 7.77
CA HIS A 171 0.00 14.31 7.10
C HIS A 171 0.27 14.57 5.62
N ALA A 172 1.34 13.97 5.12
CA ALA A 172 1.54 13.68 3.70
C ALA A 172 0.95 12.32 3.38
N LEU A 173 0.21 12.22 2.27
CA LEU A 173 -0.45 11.00 1.80
C LEU A 173 0.05 10.71 0.39
N VAL A 174 0.56 9.50 0.16
CA VAL A 174 1.01 9.06 -1.17
C VAL A 174 0.29 7.77 -1.53
N LEU A 175 -0.47 7.83 -2.61
CA LEU A 175 -1.14 6.68 -3.21
C LEU A 175 -0.35 6.22 -4.43
N GLY A 176 0.04 4.97 -4.50
CA GLY A 176 0.77 4.43 -5.64
C GLY A 176 1.39 3.08 -5.38
N PRO A 177 2.27 2.64 -6.29
CA PRO A 177 3.01 1.41 -6.11
C PRO A 177 4.17 1.59 -5.14
N ALA A 178 4.56 0.51 -4.46
CA ALA A 178 5.80 0.39 -3.70
C ALA A 178 6.39 -1.01 -3.91
N SER A 179 7.71 -1.14 -3.86
CA SER A 179 8.34 -2.44 -3.87
C SER A 179 8.27 -3.07 -2.48
N ASP A 180 8.11 -4.38 -2.42
CA ASP A 180 8.35 -5.14 -1.20
C ASP A 180 9.85 -5.12 -0.88
N ASN A 181 10.23 -4.63 0.29
CA ASN A 181 11.60 -4.63 0.80
C ASN A 181 11.99 -5.93 1.51
N GLY A 182 11.06 -6.87 1.61
CA GLY A 182 11.31 -8.20 2.15
C GLY A 182 12.04 -9.12 1.17
N PRO A 183 12.09 -10.42 1.46
CA PRO A 183 12.72 -11.41 0.58
C PRO A 183 12.06 -11.52 -0.80
N TYR A 184 10.94 -10.87 -1.00
CA TYR A 184 10.14 -10.86 -2.22
C TYR A 184 10.18 -9.52 -2.93
N GLY A 185 11.33 -8.86 -2.98
CA GLY A 185 11.54 -7.54 -3.62
C GLY A 185 11.12 -7.41 -5.09
N TYR A 186 10.54 -8.46 -5.68
CA TYR A 186 9.90 -8.46 -6.98
C TYR A 186 8.37 -8.21 -6.91
N LEU A 187 7.79 -8.19 -5.72
CA LEU A 187 6.39 -7.85 -5.54
C LEU A 187 6.20 -6.34 -5.56
N THR A 188 5.01 -5.92 -6.01
CA THR A 188 4.61 -4.51 -5.97
C THR A 188 3.32 -4.39 -5.18
N HIS A 189 3.38 -3.64 -4.08
CA HIS A 189 2.20 -3.26 -3.31
C HIS A 189 1.48 -2.10 -3.99
N LEU A 190 0.15 -2.15 -4.04
CA LEU A 190 -0.68 -0.97 -4.30
C LEU A 190 -1.15 -0.46 -2.94
N GLN A 191 -0.66 0.70 -2.55
CA GLN A 191 -0.81 1.18 -1.18
C GLN A 191 -1.12 2.68 -1.08
N LEU A 192 -1.65 3.05 0.08
CA LEU A 192 -1.72 4.43 0.56
C LEU A 192 -0.77 4.56 1.75
N SER A 193 0.26 5.38 1.61
CA SER A 193 1.14 5.74 2.72
C SER A 193 0.67 7.03 3.39
N CYS A 194 0.86 7.09 4.70
CA CYS A 194 0.52 8.22 5.56
C CYS A 194 1.71 8.56 6.44
N THR A 195 2.31 9.72 6.21
CA THR A 195 3.48 10.21 6.95
C THR A 195 3.13 11.48 7.71
N PRO A 196 3.36 11.57 9.03
CA PRO A 196 3.17 12.81 9.78
C PRO A 196 4.02 13.95 9.20
N LEU A 197 3.44 15.14 9.02
CA LEU A 197 4.17 16.30 8.47
C LEU A 197 5.30 16.78 9.37
N SER A 198 5.28 16.46 10.67
CA SER A 198 6.36 16.75 11.60
C SER A 198 7.70 16.11 11.20
N CYS A 199 7.66 14.98 10.52
CA CYS A 199 8.82 14.23 10.04
C CYS A 199 8.92 14.17 8.51
N ALA A 200 7.93 14.66 7.77
CA ALA A 200 7.98 14.73 6.32
C ALA A 200 8.77 15.97 5.86
N PRO A 201 9.71 15.84 4.94
CA PRO A 201 10.34 16.98 4.32
C PRO A 201 9.33 17.80 3.50
N ASP A 202 9.66 19.06 3.20
CA ASP A 202 8.84 19.88 2.30
C ASP A 202 8.73 19.22 0.92
N LEU A 203 7.52 19.32 0.35
CA LEU A 203 7.28 18.82 -1.00
C LEU A 203 8.12 19.63 -2.00
N PRO A 204 8.98 18.97 -2.81
CA PRO A 204 9.84 19.65 -3.77
C PRO A 204 9.06 20.48 -4.79
N PRO A 205 9.69 21.50 -5.42
CA PRO A 205 9.10 22.22 -6.56
C PRO A 205 8.68 21.25 -7.68
N ALA A 206 7.70 21.66 -8.47
CA ALA A 206 7.12 20.78 -9.51
C ALA A 206 8.11 20.45 -10.65
N ASP A 207 9.13 21.25 -10.83
CA ASP A 207 10.20 21.11 -11.82
C ASP A 207 11.43 20.33 -11.31
N ASP A 208 11.50 20.05 -10.00
CA ASP A 208 12.53 19.19 -9.39
C ASP A 208 12.08 17.72 -9.41
N THR A 209 12.22 17.08 -10.57
CA THR A 209 11.80 15.68 -10.77
C THR A 209 12.57 14.71 -9.87
N ASP A 210 13.89 14.89 -9.76
CA ASP A 210 14.74 14.00 -8.94
C ASP A 210 14.46 14.19 -7.44
N GLY A 211 14.19 15.42 -7.03
CA GLY A 211 13.78 15.72 -5.66
C GLY A 211 12.43 15.09 -5.32
N LEU A 212 11.48 15.15 -6.25
CA LEU A 212 10.16 14.56 -6.08
C LEU A 212 10.21 13.03 -6.04
N GLU A 213 11.03 12.41 -6.87
CA GLU A 213 11.25 10.96 -6.82
C GLU A 213 11.83 10.51 -5.48
N ARG A 214 12.89 11.17 -5.00
CA ARG A 214 13.46 10.89 -3.66
C ARG A 214 12.44 11.11 -2.54
N TRP A 215 11.62 12.17 -2.67
CA TRP A 215 10.58 12.48 -1.71
C TRP A 215 9.51 11.37 -1.66
N ILE A 216 9.03 10.91 -2.82
CA ILE A 216 8.06 9.81 -2.92
C ILE A 216 8.65 8.54 -2.31
N ASN A 217 9.88 8.17 -2.70
CA ASN A 217 10.54 6.98 -2.18
C ASN A 217 10.61 6.97 -0.65
N ALA A 218 10.98 8.12 -0.05
CA ALA A 218 11.03 8.25 1.40
C ALA A 218 9.65 8.10 2.10
N HIS A 219 8.55 8.17 1.36
CA HIS A 219 7.20 8.06 1.91
C HIS A 219 6.53 6.72 1.63
N VAL A 220 6.96 5.98 0.62
CA VAL A 220 6.32 4.72 0.22
C VAL A 220 7.11 3.47 0.59
N ASP A 221 8.40 3.62 0.82
CA ASP A 221 9.32 2.54 1.16
C ASP A 221 9.23 2.22 2.68
N TRP A 222 8.87 0.96 3.05
CA TRP A 222 8.70 0.49 4.44
C TRP A 222 9.32 -0.87 4.72
#